data_fd9087e6ab6583d7b72fa92be2c28a95
#
_entry.id   fd9087e6ab6583d7b72fa92be2c28a95
#
_cell.length_a   1.000
_cell.length_b   1.000
_cell.length_c   1.000
_cell.angle_alpha   90.00
_cell.angle_beta   90.00
_cell.angle_gamma   90.00
#
_symmetry.space_group_name_H-M   'P 1'
#
loop_
_entity.id
_entity.type
_entity.pdbx_description
1 polymer ?
#
loop_
_entity_poly.entity_id
_entity_poly.type
_entity_poly.pdbx_seq_one_letter_code
_entity_poly.pdbx_strand_id
1 'polypeptide(L)'
;MIKPVSYKRQRFPPQIIAHAVWLYFRSPLSLRMVEEMLLERGILVSYVTVRRWALKFGPDYARRLKRKRPIRRDIWHLDEVVITIAGQNQDGYVLDEIVQTRRDTKAAKRLLKRLLKRQGFPPRRMITDKLGSYAAARRQILPAVEHRSHKGLNNRAENSHLPLRKRERMMQGFRSVGGLQRYTSVFSAVRNLFVPPHSHRSALATHLHRLQAMAAWKATAGVLA
;
A
#
# COMPACT_ATOMS: atom_id res chain seq x y z
N MET A 1 23.63 -0.85 -6.09
CA MET A 1 23.35 0.46 -5.46
C MET A 1 22.03 1.01 -5.95
N ILE A 2 21.23 1.70 -5.10
CA ILE A 2 19.99 2.38 -5.51
C ILE A 2 20.39 3.78 -6.01
N LYS A 3 20.09 4.08 -7.28
CA LYS A 3 20.29 5.44 -7.78
C LYS A 3 19.51 6.44 -6.89
N PRO A 4 20.09 7.60 -6.53
CA PRO A 4 19.37 8.62 -5.77
C PRO A 4 18.10 9.09 -6.51
N VAL A 5 17.14 9.65 -5.78
CA VAL A 5 15.96 10.27 -6.40
C VAL A 5 16.42 11.51 -7.15
N SER A 6 16.06 11.61 -8.42
CA SER A 6 16.43 12.78 -9.23
C SER A 6 15.31 13.82 -9.23
N TYR A 7 15.57 14.95 -8.63
CA TYR A 7 14.72 16.14 -8.64
C TYR A 7 15.13 17.17 -9.72
N LYS A 8 16.00 16.77 -10.63
CA LYS A 8 16.46 17.64 -11.73
C LYS A 8 15.26 18.25 -12.48
N ARG A 9 15.35 19.53 -12.81
CA ARG A 9 14.30 20.32 -13.48
C ARG A 9 12.99 20.44 -12.69
N GLN A 10 13.04 20.33 -11.36
CA GLN A 10 11.90 20.70 -10.52
C GLN A 10 12.12 22.10 -9.96
N ARG A 11 11.06 22.93 -10.00
CA ARG A 11 11.09 24.30 -9.47
C ARG A 11 11.15 24.34 -7.94
N PHE A 12 10.54 23.35 -7.29
CA PHE A 12 10.40 23.30 -5.84
C PHE A 12 11.46 22.40 -5.21
N PRO A 13 11.91 22.72 -3.99
CA PRO A 13 12.81 21.87 -3.23
C PRO A 13 12.30 20.45 -3.03
N PRO A 14 13.19 19.44 -2.97
CA PRO A 14 12.83 18.05 -2.75
C PRO A 14 11.95 17.81 -1.52
N GLN A 15 12.16 18.58 -0.44
CA GLN A 15 11.41 18.49 0.81
C GLN A 15 9.93 18.82 0.60
N ILE A 16 9.62 19.87 -0.15
CA ILE A 16 8.24 20.26 -0.48
C ILE A 16 7.57 19.18 -1.34
N ILE A 17 8.27 18.69 -2.37
CA ILE A 17 7.77 17.63 -3.25
C ILE A 17 7.46 16.35 -2.44
N ALA A 18 8.40 15.91 -1.61
CA ALA A 18 8.25 14.73 -0.79
C ALA A 18 7.10 14.90 0.22
N HIS A 19 6.94 16.08 0.82
CA HIS A 19 5.85 16.39 1.74
C HIS A 19 4.49 16.36 1.05
N ALA A 20 4.36 16.99 -0.11
CA ALA A 20 3.12 16.97 -0.89
C ALA A 20 2.70 15.55 -1.30
N VAL A 21 3.65 14.73 -1.76
CA VAL A 21 3.40 13.32 -2.11
C VAL A 21 3.00 12.52 -0.88
N TRP A 22 3.65 12.75 0.26
CA TRP A 22 3.28 12.11 1.53
C TRP A 22 1.87 12.48 1.96
N LEU A 23 1.51 13.75 2.01
CA LEU A 23 0.17 14.23 2.35
C LEU A 23 -0.89 13.55 1.48
N TYR A 24 -0.68 13.52 0.18
CA TYR A 24 -1.62 12.93 -0.77
C TYR A 24 -1.83 11.44 -0.55
N PHE A 25 -0.80 10.64 -0.31
CA PHE A 25 -0.94 9.19 -0.15
C PHE A 25 -1.22 8.76 1.29
N ARG A 26 -0.77 9.52 2.30
CA ARG A 26 -0.95 9.15 3.71
C ARG A 26 -2.28 9.56 4.27
N SER A 27 -2.74 10.76 3.94
CA SER A 27 -3.95 11.36 4.48
C SER A 27 -5.12 11.28 3.48
N PRO A 28 -6.37 11.21 3.94
CA PRO A 28 -7.53 11.19 3.05
C PRO A 28 -7.82 12.58 2.47
N LEU A 29 -6.84 13.16 1.76
CA LEU A 29 -6.91 14.48 1.18
C LEU A 29 -7.10 14.40 -0.34
N SER A 30 -7.93 15.28 -0.91
CA SER A 30 -7.94 15.51 -2.36
C SER A 30 -6.67 16.26 -2.78
N LEU A 31 -6.39 16.31 -4.08
CA LEU A 31 -5.26 17.09 -4.59
C LEU A 31 -5.42 18.59 -4.31
N ARG A 32 -6.66 19.12 -4.32
CA ARG A 32 -6.96 20.51 -3.99
C ARG A 32 -6.74 20.79 -2.51
N MET A 33 -7.17 19.90 -1.61
CA MET A 33 -6.88 20.05 -0.18
C MET A 33 -5.38 20.05 0.12
N VAL A 34 -4.57 19.28 -0.63
CA VAL A 34 -3.11 19.33 -0.51
C VAL A 34 -2.57 20.67 -1.00
N GLU A 35 -3.10 21.22 -2.09
CA GLU A 35 -2.78 22.57 -2.58
C GLU A 35 -3.07 23.61 -1.51
N GLU A 36 -4.26 23.61 -0.90
CA GLU A 36 -4.66 24.53 0.18
C GLU A 36 -3.76 24.41 1.42
N MET A 37 -3.42 23.19 1.84
CA MET A 37 -2.51 22.96 2.97
C MET A 37 -1.08 23.46 2.71
N LEU A 38 -0.64 23.48 1.45
CA LEU A 38 0.65 24.05 1.06
C LEU A 38 0.56 25.57 0.96
N LEU A 39 -0.56 26.09 0.47
CA LEU A 39 -0.82 27.53 0.41
C LEU A 39 -0.80 28.17 1.81
N GLU A 40 -1.42 27.50 2.81
CA GLU A 40 -1.40 27.94 4.22
C GLU A 40 0.03 28.13 4.76
N ARG A 41 1.00 27.41 4.19
CA ARG A 41 2.43 27.54 4.52
C ARG A 41 3.21 28.46 3.57
N GLY A 42 2.52 29.29 2.79
CA GLY A 42 3.14 30.17 1.80
C GLY A 42 3.71 29.46 0.57
N ILE A 43 3.35 28.20 0.33
CA ILE A 43 3.85 27.42 -0.81
C ILE A 43 2.80 27.42 -1.93
N LEU A 44 3.00 28.30 -2.90
CA LEU A 44 2.13 28.43 -4.08
C LEU A 44 2.41 27.33 -5.10
N VAL A 45 1.58 26.28 -5.06
CA VAL A 45 1.66 25.14 -5.98
C VAL A 45 0.27 24.68 -6.38
N SER A 46 0.02 24.45 -7.65
CA SER A 46 -1.29 23.98 -8.12
C SER A 46 -1.49 22.49 -7.88
N TYR A 47 -2.77 22.08 -7.69
CA TYR A 47 -3.16 20.67 -7.57
C TYR A 47 -2.69 19.82 -8.77
N VAL A 48 -2.58 20.41 -9.96
CA VAL A 48 -2.05 19.75 -11.16
C VAL A 48 -0.57 19.40 -10.96
N THR A 49 0.20 20.30 -10.36
CA THR A 49 1.61 20.07 -10.03
C THR A 49 1.74 18.97 -8.96
N VAL A 50 0.93 19.02 -7.92
CA VAL A 50 0.88 17.96 -6.89
C VAL A 50 0.56 16.59 -7.54
N ARG A 51 -0.39 16.54 -8.46
CA ARG A 51 -0.71 15.34 -9.24
C ARG A 51 0.49 14.84 -10.05
N ARG A 52 1.20 15.74 -10.74
CA ARG A 52 2.41 15.38 -11.51
C ARG A 52 3.49 14.80 -10.60
N TRP A 53 3.71 15.37 -9.42
CA TRP A 53 4.66 14.85 -8.43
C TRP A 53 4.24 13.48 -7.90
N ALA A 54 2.97 13.28 -7.56
CA ALA A 54 2.45 11.99 -7.14
C ALA A 54 2.65 10.89 -8.19
N LEU A 55 2.43 11.21 -9.48
CA LEU A 55 2.63 10.28 -10.59
C LEU A 55 4.12 10.01 -10.88
N LYS A 56 4.98 11.02 -10.78
CA LYS A 56 6.42 10.91 -11.09
C LYS A 56 7.19 10.24 -9.96
N PHE A 57 7.04 10.73 -8.73
CA PHE A 57 7.86 10.31 -7.59
C PHE A 57 7.23 9.18 -6.78
N GLY A 58 5.90 9.10 -6.70
CA GLY A 58 5.19 8.09 -5.92
C GLY A 58 5.64 6.66 -6.20
N PRO A 59 5.69 6.19 -7.46
CA PRO A 59 6.14 4.85 -7.80
C PRO A 59 7.60 4.56 -7.40
N ASP A 60 8.49 5.55 -7.50
CA ASP A 60 9.88 5.37 -7.09
C ASP A 60 10.01 5.26 -5.56
N TYR A 61 9.32 6.13 -4.82
CA TYR A 61 9.25 6.04 -3.35
C TYR A 61 8.66 4.70 -2.91
N ALA A 62 7.56 4.25 -3.52
CA ALA A 62 6.96 2.95 -3.21
C ALA A 62 7.92 1.78 -3.46
N ARG A 63 8.69 1.81 -4.55
CA ARG A 63 9.68 0.79 -4.88
C ARG A 63 10.78 0.72 -3.82
N ARG A 64 11.25 1.87 -3.33
CA ARG A 64 12.28 1.97 -2.29
C ARG A 64 11.75 1.48 -0.94
N LEU A 65 10.53 1.86 -0.56
CA LEU A 65 9.87 1.39 0.66
C LEU A 65 9.67 -0.12 0.66
N LYS A 66 9.23 -0.68 -0.47
CA LYS A 66 8.93 -2.12 -0.61
C LYS A 66 10.18 -3.02 -0.58
N ARG A 67 11.38 -2.47 -0.72
CA ARG A 67 12.64 -3.24 -0.60
C ARG A 67 13.00 -3.64 0.82
N LYS A 68 12.46 -2.99 1.84
CA LYS A 68 12.57 -3.47 3.22
C LYS A 68 11.82 -4.80 3.32
N ARG A 69 12.54 -5.90 3.59
CA ARG A 69 11.96 -7.24 3.67
C ARG A 69 10.93 -7.28 4.79
N PRO A 70 9.69 -7.75 4.51
CA PRO A 70 8.73 -7.99 5.57
C PRO A 70 9.26 -9.08 6.50
N ILE A 71 8.94 -8.98 7.79
CA ILE A 71 9.23 -10.01 8.78
C ILE A 71 8.47 -11.28 8.38
N ARG A 72 9.10 -12.47 8.51
CA ARG A 72 8.44 -13.77 8.29
C ARG A 72 7.15 -13.83 9.10
N ARG A 73 6.05 -14.10 8.43
CA ARG A 73 4.72 -14.20 9.04
C ARG A 73 4.03 -15.45 8.56
N ASP A 74 3.42 -16.16 9.50
CA ASP A 74 2.88 -17.51 9.27
C ASP A 74 1.48 -17.52 8.65
N ILE A 75 0.73 -16.39 8.70
CA ILE A 75 -0.66 -16.35 8.26
C ILE A 75 -0.86 -15.27 7.20
N TRP A 76 -1.40 -15.69 6.03
CA TRP A 76 -1.86 -14.77 5.00
C TRP A 76 -3.38 -14.65 5.03
N HIS A 77 -3.88 -13.42 5.17
CA HIS A 77 -5.28 -13.09 4.99
C HIS A 77 -5.46 -12.55 3.57
N LEU A 78 -6.30 -13.20 2.78
CA LEU A 78 -6.57 -12.80 1.40
C LEU A 78 -8.04 -12.46 1.25
N ASP A 79 -8.32 -11.34 0.59
CA ASP A 79 -9.66 -10.89 0.32
C ASP A 79 -9.74 -10.21 -1.05
N GLU A 80 -10.92 -10.24 -1.66
CA GLU A 80 -11.20 -9.60 -2.94
C GLU A 80 -12.09 -8.38 -2.73
N VAL A 81 -11.60 -7.22 -3.09
CA VAL A 81 -12.46 -6.06 -3.32
C VAL A 81 -12.86 -6.03 -4.78
N VAL A 82 -14.04 -5.50 -5.12
CA VAL A 82 -14.63 -5.49 -6.49
C VAL A 82 -13.62 -5.09 -7.58
N ILE A 83 -12.55 -4.39 -7.22
CA ILE A 83 -11.53 -3.91 -8.15
C ILE A 83 -10.13 -4.40 -7.77
N THR A 84 -9.87 -4.77 -6.52
CA THR A 84 -8.52 -5.05 -6.00
C THR A 84 -8.48 -6.35 -5.20
N ILE A 85 -7.47 -7.18 -5.42
CA ILE A 85 -7.14 -8.33 -4.58
C ILE A 85 -6.01 -7.90 -3.64
N ALA A 86 -6.26 -7.88 -2.32
CA ALA A 86 -5.26 -7.53 -1.32
C ALA A 86 -4.91 -8.75 -0.46
N GLY A 87 -3.61 -8.98 -0.29
CA GLY A 87 -3.09 -9.92 0.68
C GLY A 87 -2.59 -9.18 1.93
N GLN A 88 -2.92 -9.68 3.11
CA GLN A 88 -2.48 -9.13 4.38
C GLN A 88 -1.84 -10.18 5.27
N ASN A 89 -0.99 -9.71 6.18
CA ASN A 89 -0.45 -10.50 7.27
C ASN A 89 -1.18 -10.21 8.60
N GLN A 90 -0.77 -10.89 9.67
CA GLN A 90 -1.36 -10.81 11.01
C GLN A 90 -1.43 -9.39 11.60
N ASP A 91 -0.57 -8.46 11.17
CA ASP A 91 -0.49 -7.09 11.70
C ASP A 91 -1.19 -6.06 10.80
N GLY A 92 -1.99 -6.49 9.84
CA GLY A 92 -2.70 -5.59 8.93
C GLY A 92 -1.80 -4.97 7.85
N TYR A 93 -0.58 -5.46 7.65
CA TYR A 93 0.24 -5.09 6.52
C TYR A 93 -0.33 -5.63 5.22
N VAL A 94 -0.39 -4.78 4.20
CA VAL A 94 -0.74 -5.20 2.86
C VAL A 94 0.48 -5.87 2.22
N LEU A 95 0.40 -7.16 1.96
CA LEU A 95 1.50 -7.93 1.36
C LEU A 95 1.65 -7.62 -0.12
N ASP A 96 0.57 -7.63 -0.86
CA ASP A 96 0.53 -7.26 -2.27
C ASP A 96 -0.90 -6.92 -2.72
N GLU A 97 -1.02 -6.18 -3.81
CA GLU A 97 -2.28 -5.79 -4.44
C GLU A 97 -2.21 -5.97 -5.94
N ILE A 98 -3.17 -6.67 -6.51
CA ILE A 98 -3.32 -6.82 -7.95
C ILE A 98 -4.73 -6.38 -8.34
N VAL A 99 -4.82 -5.37 -9.19
CA VAL A 99 -6.07 -4.97 -9.80
C VAL A 99 -6.38 -5.92 -10.94
N GLN A 100 -7.55 -6.54 -10.94
CA GLN A 100 -7.99 -7.50 -11.95
C GLN A 100 -9.44 -7.23 -12.34
N THR A 101 -9.76 -7.50 -13.60
CA THR A 101 -11.11 -7.30 -14.15
C THR A 101 -12.05 -8.48 -13.88
N ARG A 102 -11.51 -9.66 -13.55
CA ARG A 102 -12.26 -10.87 -13.26
C ARG A 102 -11.84 -11.53 -11.96
N ARG A 103 -12.80 -12.13 -11.27
CA ARG A 103 -12.63 -12.93 -10.06
C ARG A 103 -12.58 -14.40 -10.44
N ASP A 104 -11.47 -14.88 -10.93
CA ASP A 104 -11.30 -16.25 -11.36
C ASP A 104 -10.07 -16.91 -10.71
N THR A 105 -9.97 -18.23 -10.88
CA THR A 105 -8.84 -19.01 -10.37
C THR A 105 -7.51 -18.56 -10.97
N LYS A 106 -7.49 -18.03 -12.22
CA LYS A 106 -6.26 -17.52 -12.86
C LYS A 106 -5.77 -16.27 -12.13
N ALA A 107 -6.70 -15.40 -11.72
CA ALA A 107 -6.43 -14.21 -10.92
C ALA A 107 -5.83 -14.57 -9.56
N ALA A 108 -6.47 -15.48 -8.83
CA ALA A 108 -5.99 -15.98 -7.55
C ALA A 108 -4.60 -16.62 -7.66
N LYS A 109 -4.35 -17.43 -8.68
CA LYS A 109 -3.03 -18.03 -8.95
C LYS A 109 -1.95 -16.98 -9.19
N ARG A 110 -2.24 -15.92 -9.98
CA ARG A 110 -1.29 -14.82 -10.22
C ARG A 110 -0.90 -14.12 -8.91
N LEU A 111 -1.89 -13.84 -8.05
CA LEU A 111 -1.63 -13.25 -6.75
C LEU A 111 -0.75 -14.14 -5.87
N LEU A 112 -1.10 -15.43 -5.72
CA LEU A 112 -0.35 -16.38 -4.90
C LEU A 112 1.09 -16.54 -5.38
N LYS A 113 1.31 -16.72 -6.69
CA LYS A 113 2.67 -16.80 -7.28
C LYS A 113 3.49 -15.52 -7.02
N ARG A 114 2.86 -14.36 -7.15
CA ARG A 114 3.52 -13.08 -6.90
C ARG A 114 3.85 -12.89 -5.42
N LEU A 115 2.95 -13.27 -4.51
CA LEU A 115 3.20 -13.26 -3.07
C LEU A 115 4.35 -14.19 -2.69
N LEU A 116 4.37 -15.43 -3.20
CA LEU A 116 5.47 -16.38 -2.97
C LEU A 116 6.82 -15.82 -3.46
N LYS A 117 6.85 -15.31 -4.69
CA LYS A 117 8.07 -14.70 -5.25
C LYS A 117 8.57 -13.53 -4.40
N ARG A 118 7.66 -12.74 -3.84
CA ARG A 118 7.98 -11.55 -3.07
C ARG A 118 8.38 -11.86 -1.64
N GLN A 119 7.70 -12.80 -0.99
CA GLN A 119 7.96 -13.21 0.39
C GLN A 119 9.14 -14.18 0.49
N GLY A 120 9.38 -14.99 -0.54
CA GLY A 120 10.44 -15.99 -0.58
C GLY A 120 10.12 -17.29 0.18
N PHE A 121 8.95 -17.39 0.82
CA PHE A 121 8.50 -18.56 1.57
C PHE A 121 6.97 -18.64 1.59
N PRO A 122 6.38 -19.87 1.69
CA PRO A 122 4.95 -20.04 1.86
C PRO A 122 4.51 -19.71 3.30
N PRO A 123 3.25 -19.28 3.51
CA PRO A 123 2.71 -19.13 4.85
C PRO A 123 2.40 -20.51 5.45
N ARG A 124 2.31 -20.58 6.78
CA ARG A 124 1.79 -21.77 7.48
C ARG A 124 0.29 -21.93 7.24
N ARG A 125 -0.44 -20.80 7.20
CA ARG A 125 -1.90 -20.76 7.04
C ARG A 125 -2.33 -19.66 6.10
N MET A 126 -3.35 -19.95 5.31
CA MET A 126 -4.05 -18.98 4.46
C MET A 126 -5.51 -18.88 4.90
N ILE A 127 -5.98 -17.66 5.12
CA ILE A 127 -7.36 -17.33 5.47
C ILE A 127 -7.98 -16.54 4.32
N THR A 128 -9.14 -16.98 3.84
CA THR A 128 -9.88 -16.30 2.78
C THR A 128 -11.35 -16.19 3.15
N ASP A 129 -12.09 -15.38 2.42
CA ASP A 129 -13.55 -15.49 2.36
C ASP A 129 -13.98 -16.83 1.72
N LYS A 130 -15.28 -17.06 1.59
CA LYS A 130 -15.84 -18.29 1.01
C LYS A 130 -15.66 -18.44 -0.50
N LEU A 131 -14.85 -17.61 -1.15
CA LEU A 131 -14.68 -17.64 -2.60
C LEU A 131 -13.89 -18.87 -3.08
N GLY A 132 -14.51 -19.70 -3.92
CA GLY A 132 -13.93 -20.96 -4.40
C GLY A 132 -12.65 -20.83 -5.22
N SER A 133 -12.41 -19.64 -5.84
CA SER A 133 -11.21 -19.37 -6.66
C SER A 133 -9.91 -19.51 -5.86
N TYR A 134 -9.88 -19.08 -4.61
CA TYR A 134 -8.71 -19.24 -3.73
C TYR A 134 -8.46 -20.69 -3.32
N ALA A 135 -9.52 -21.45 -3.03
CA ALA A 135 -9.40 -22.86 -2.70
C ALA A 135 -8.79 -23.65 -3.88
N ALA A 136 -9.26 -23.40 -5.09
CA ALA A 136 -8.73 -24.02 -6.30
C ALA A 136 -7.29 -23.59 -6.60
N ALA A 137 -6.97 -22.31 -6.49
CA ALA A 137 -5.62 -21.80 -6.70
C ALA A 137 -4.62 -22.32 -5.66
N ARG A 138 -5.01 -22.40 -4.37
CA ARG A 138 -4.19 -22.92 -3.29
C ARG A 138 -3.82 -24.39 -3.53
N ARG A 139 -4.80 -25.26 -3.87
CA ARG A 139 -4.52 -26.68 -4.16
C ARG A 139 -3.43 -26.88 -5.19
N GLN A 140 -3.30 -25.98 -6.15
CA GLN A 140 -2.33 -26.10 -7.23
C GLN A 140 -0.97 -25.44 -6.94
N ILE A 141 -0.93 -24.39 -6.10
CA ILE A 141 0.28 -23.57 -5.87
C ILE A 141 0.87 -23.79 -4.49
N LEU A 142 0.02 -24.07 -3.50
CA LEU A 142 0.36 -24.19 -2.08
C LEU A 142 -0.33 -25.41 -1.44
N PRO A 143 -0.17 -26.65 -1.96
CA PRO A 143 -0.94 -27.81 -1.51
C PRO A 143 -0.76 -28.11 -0.01
N ALA A 144 0.45 -27.88 0.53
CA ALA A 144 0.78 -28.14 1.94
C ALA A 144 0.31 -27.04 2.92
N VAL A 145 -0.20 -25.90 2.42
CA VAL A 145 -0.62 -24.80 3.29
C VAL A 145 -2.02 -25.03 3.83
N GLU A 146 -2.20 -24.91 5.15
CA GLU A 146 -3.53 -24.95 5.78
C GLU A 146 -4.40 -23.81 5.23
N HIS A 147 -5.62 -24.13 4.78
CA HIS A 147 -6.57 -23.16 4.26
C HIS A 147 -7.83 -23.13 5.12
N ARG A 148 -8.14 -21.95 5.64
CA ARG A 148 -9.40 -21.67 6.34
C ARG A 148 -10.24 -20.69 5.53
N SER A 149 -11.39 -21.17 5.06
CA SER A 149 -12.36 -20.37 4.32
C SER A 149 -13.55 -20.05 5.23
N HIS A 150 -13.55 -18.89 5.85
CA HIS A 150 -14.60 -18.45 6.75
C HIS A 150 -14.73 -16.95 6.78
N LYS A 151 -15.95 -16.42 6.57
CA LYS A 151 -16.21 -14.96 6.49
C LYS A 151 -15.75 -14.23 7.76
N GLY A 152 -16.09 -14.71 8.95
CA GLY A 152 -15.74 -14.06 10.21
C GLY A 152 -14.24 -14.07 10.55
N LEU A 153 -13.45 -14.98 9.99
CA LEU A 153 -12.00 -15.00 10.18
C LEU A 153 -11.26 -14.00 9.29
N ASN A 154 -11.93 -13.47 8.27
CA ASN A 154 -11.33 -12.56 7.28
C ASN A 154 -11.59 -11.08 7.55
N ASN A 155 -12.19 -10.71 8.69
CA ASN A 155 -12.49 -9.32 9.09
C ASN A 155 -11.25 -8.40 9.01
N ARG A 156 -10.04 -8.95 9.21
CA ARG A 156 -8.78 -8.19 9.07
C ARG A 156 -8.53 -7.75 7.64
N ALA A 157 -8.76 -8.62 6.67
CA ALA A 157 -8.65 -8.29 5.27
C ALA A 157 -9.72 -7.26 4.89
N GLU A 158 -10.97 -7.44 5.30
CA GLU A 158 -12.07 -6.50 5.07
C GLU A 158 -11.74 -5.11 5.64
N ASN A 159 -11.28 -5.02 6.89
CA ASN A 159 -10.91 -3.75 7.52
C ASN A 159 -9.75 -3.03 6.81
N SER A 160 -8.88 -3.76 6.12
CA SER A 160 -7.78 -3.15 5.36
C SER A 160 -8.24 -2.38 4.14
N HIS A 161 -9.40 -2.75 3.60
CA HIS A 161 -9.96 -2.10 2.42
C HIS A 161 -10.65 -0.78 2.75
N LEU A 162 -11.07 -0.56 4.00
CA LEU A 162 -11.75 0.66 4.43
C LEU A 162 -10.99 1.95 4.08
N PRO A 163 -9.67 2.06 4.33
CA PRO A 163 -8.91 3.24 3.94
C PRO A 163 -8.86 3.46 2.42
N LEU A 164 -8.75 2.39 1.63
CA LEU A 164 -8.74 2.48 0.18
C LEU A 164 -10.10 2.91 -0.37
N ARG A 165 -11.20 2.30 0.12
CA ARG A 165 -12.58 2.68 -0.25
C ARG A 165 -12.90 4.13 0.13
N LYS A 166 -12.41 4.61 1.29
CA LYS A 166 -12.54 6.01 1.69
C LYS A 166 -11.84 6.93 0.68
N ARG A 167 -10.64 6.55 0.25
CA ARG A 167 -9.89 7.29 -0.76
C ARG A 167 -10.56 7.27 -2.13
N GLU A 168 -11.05 6.14 -2.57
CA GLU A 168 -11.78 5.99 -3.83
C GLU A 168 -12.99 6.93 -3.89
N ARG A 169 -13.79 6.96 -2.82
CA ARG A 169 -14.94 7.88 -2.72
C ARG A 169 -14.53 9.35 -2.80
N MET A 170 -13.49 9.75 -2.09
CA MET A 170 -12.97 11.13 -2.11
C MET A 170 -12.40 11.52 -3.48
N MET A 171 -11.84 10.57 -4.21
CA MET A 171 -11.29 10.79 -5.56
C MET A 171 -12.35 10.65 -6.65
N GLN A 172 -13.60 10.35 -6.30
CA GLN A 172 -14.70 10.08 -7.24
C GLN A 172 -14.37 8.94 -8.22
N GLY A 173 -13.71 7.89 -7.69
CA GLY A 173 -13.32 6.70 -8.46
C GLY A 173 -12.01 6.85 -9.23
N PHE A 174 -11.70 5.80 -9.99
CA PHE A 174 -10.49 5.73 -10.83
C PHE A 174 -10.89 5.64 -12.31
N ARG A 175 -10.22 6.40 -13.17
CA ARG A 175 -10.53 6.45 -14.60
C ARG A 175 -10.01 5.24 -15.38
N SER A 176 -9.11 4.44 -14.81
CA SER A 176 -8.55 3.26 -15.47
C SER A 176 -7.99 2.26 -14.48
N VAL A 177 -7.98 0.97 -14.88
CA VAL A 177 -7.37 -0.15 -14.14
C VAL A 177 -5.89 0.13 -13.84
N GLY A 178 -5.14 0.62 -14.83
CA GLY A 178 -3.73 0.96 -14.65
C GLY A 178 -3.51 2.16 -13.71
N GLY A 179 -4.44 3.12 -13.69
CA GLY A 179 -4.43 4.24 -12.73
C GLY A 179 -4.64 3.76 -11.31
N LEU A 180 -5.64 2.90 -11.09
CA LEU A 180 -5.90 2.27 -9.80
C LEU A 180 -4.70 1.44 -9.34
N GLN A 181 -4.13 0.57 -10.19
CA GLN A 181 -2.98 -0.27 -9.84
C GLN A 181 -1.75 0.56 -9.42
N ARG A 182 -1.47 1.66 -10.11
CA ARG A 182 -0.39 2.59 -9.71
C ARG A 182 -0.67 3.24 -8.38
N TYR A 183 -1.90 3.73 -8.19
CA TYR A 183 -2.30 4.38 -6.95
C TYR A 183 -2.20 3.42 -5.76
N THR A 184 -2.83 2.25 -5.82
CA THR A 184 -2.84 1.25 -4.74
C THR A 184 -1.42 0.82 -4.39
N SER A 185 -0.55 0.63 -5.38
CA SER A 185 0.84 0.25 -5.16
C SER A 185 1.63 1.28 -4.34
N VAL A 186 1.38 2.58 -4.51
CA VAL A 186 2.00 3.64 -3.71
C VAL A 186 1.31 3.78 -2.37
N PHE A 187 -0.01 3.80 -2.37
CA PHE A 187 -0.85 3.93 -1.18
C PHE A 187 -0.51 2.87 -0.13
N SER A 188 -0.42 1.60 -0.53
CA SER A 188 -0.09 0.50 0.39
C SER A 188 1.33 0.61 0.93
N ALA A 189 2.30 0.99 0.09
CA ALA A 189 3.68 1.16 0.54
C ALA A 189 3.79 2.26 1.60
N VAL A 190 3.11 3.40 1.38
CA VAL A 190 3.06 4.49 2.35
C VAL A 190 2.30 4.07 3.60
N ARG A 191 1.13 3.43 3.44
CA ARG A 191 0.33 2.96 4.59
C ARG A 191 1.12 2.00 5.46
N ASN A 192 1.75 0.99 4.88
CA ASN A 192 2.53 -0.01 5.60
C ASN A 192 3.69 0.59 6.40
N LEU A 193 4.26 1.69 5.92
CA LEU A 193 5.32 2.39 6.65
C LEU A 193 4.83 2.97 7.99
N PHE A 194 3.58 3.45 8.03
CA PHE A 194 3.01 4.15 9.18
C PHE A 194 2.08 3.29 10.05
N VAL A 195 1.83 2.03 9.67
CA VAL A 195 1.05 1.09 10.48
C VAL A 195 1.99 0.42 11.49
N PRO A 196 1.73 0.52 12.79
CA PRO A 196 2.52 -0.18 13.81
C PRO A 196 2.44 -1.70 13.63
N PRO A 197 3.55 -2.45 13.81
CA PRO A 197 3.58 -3.90 13.57
C PRO A 197 2.78 -4.74 14.59
N HIS A 198 2.32 -4.17 15.70
CA HIS A 198 1.53 -4.86 16.72
C HIS A 198 0.24 -4.11 17.05
N SER A 199 -0.86 -4.86 17.28
CA SER A 199 -2.19 -4.29 17.57
C SER A 199 -2.32 -3.64 18.95
N HIS A 200 -1.52 -4.10 19.94
CA HIS A 200 -1.54 -3.59 21.30
C HIS A 200 -0.24 -2.85 21.62
N ARG A 201 -0.24 -1.54 21.43
CA ARG A 201 0.88 -0.66 21.74
C ARG A 201 0.43 0.50 22.61
N SER A 202 1.34 0.96 23.50
CA SER A 202 1.16 2.21 24.21
C SER A 202 1.11 3.40 23.24
N ALA A 203 0.51 4.49 23.69
CA ALA A 203 0.48 5.74 22.94
C ALA A 203 1.90 6.21 22.58
N LEU A 204 2.83 6.12 23.52
CA LEU A 204 4.24 6.47 23.33
C LEU A 204 4.89 5.61 22.25
N ALA A 205 4.74 4.28 22.31
CA ALA A 205 5.29 3.38 21.28
C ALA A 205 4.74 3.65 19.88
N THR A 206 3.46 4.01 19.81
CA THR A 206 2.81 4.42 18.55
C THR A 206 3.39 5.73 18.03
N HIS A 207 3.65 6.70 18.93
CA HIS A 207 4.24 7.99 18.57
C HIS A 207 5.67 7.82 18.05
N LEU A 208 6.50 7.08 18.78
CA LEU A 208 7.88 6.76 18.37
C LEU A 208 7.92 6.05 17.01
N HIS A 209 7.02 5.09 16.79
CA HIS A 209 6.91 4.43 15.47
C HIS A 209 6.59 5.42 14.35
N ARG A 210 5.69 6.39 14.59
CA ARG A 210 5.35 7.43 13.59
C ARG A 210 6.53 8.35 13.29
N LEU A 211 7.33 8.71 14.29
CA LEU A 211 8.56 9.50 14.10
C LEU A 211 9.57 8.73 13.25
N GLN A 212 9.81 7.45 13.58
CA GLN A 212 10.69 6.57 12.79
C GLN A 212 10.18 6.38 11.34
N ALA A 213 8.86 6.24 11.17
CA ALA A 213 8.26 6.14 9.85
C ALA A 213 8.46 7.43 9.04
N MET A 214 8.36 8.60 9.66
CA MET A 214 8.62 9.88 9.01
C MET A 214 10.09 10.02 8.63
N ALA A 215 11.03 9.65 9.51
CA ALA A 215 12.45 9.62 9.18
C ALA A 215 12.75 8.67 7.99
N ALA A 216 12.15 7.47 8.01
CA ALA A 216 12.28 6.51 6.91
C ALA A 216 11.67 7.01 5.60
N TRP A 217 10.57 7.79 5.67
CA TRP A 217 10.00 8.45 4.51
C TRP A 217 10.96 9.49 3.91
N LYS A 218 11.49 10.38 4.75
CA LYS A 218 12.47 11.40 4.34
C LYS A 218 13.70 10.76 3.70
N ALA A 219 14.26 9.70 4.30
CA ALA A 219 15.38 8.94 3.75
C ALA A 219 15.04 8.31 2.39
N THR A 220 13.83 7.75 2.25
CA THR A 220 13.37 7.16 0.99
C THR A 220 13.25 8.19 -0.13
N ALA A 221 12.80 9.40 0.21
CA ALA A 221 12.71 10.51 -0.72
C ALA A 221 14.07 11.18 -1.00
N GLY A 222 15.12 10.87 -0.24
CA GLY A 222 16.43 11.52 -0.37
C GLY A 222 16.44 12.96 0.13
N VAL A 223 15.63 13.25 1.16
CA VAL A 223 15.46 14.59 1.75
C VAL A 223 15.84 14.61 3.24
N LEU A 224 16.82 13.80 3.60
CA LEU A 224 17.43 13.89 4.93
C LEU A 224 18.10 15.25 5.07
N ALA A 225 17.78 15.94 6.17
CA ALA A 225 18.50 17.14 6.59
C ALA A 225 19.91 16.78 7.04
#